data_c443e6950fcaac8e1a75af2d1b2d7873
#
_entry.id   c443e6950fcaac8e1a75af2d1b2d7873
#
_cell.length_a   1.000
_cell.length_b   1.000
_cell.length_c   1.000
_cell.angle_alpha   90.00
_cell.angle_beta   90.00
_cell.angle_gamma   90.00
#
_symmetry.space_group_name_H-M   'P 1'
#
loop_
_entity.id
_entity.type
_entity.pdbx_description
1 polymer ?
#
loop_
_entity_poly.entity_id
_entity_poly.type
_entity_poly.pdbx_seq_one_letter_code
_entity_poly.pdbx_strand_id
1 'polypeptide(L)'
;ELHPLVARSFGLDGAPVLVGEFDLDALLDVVQPNNDVKPLPTTPPVLQDIALVVNETTPAAAVEAVIVQAGGKLLKGVTLFDVYRGDPIPDGHKSLAYSLVYQTDEKTLKDEEVASVHKRIVKAVERELGAKLRA
;
A
#
# COMPACT_ATOMS: atom_id res chain seq x y z
N GLU A 1 -0.06 -0.86 -24.47
CA GLU A 1 -0.57 -2.23 -24.64
C GLU A 1 -0.19 -2.75 -26.02
N LEU A 2 0.22 -4.01 -26.09
CA LEU A 2 0.55 -4.66 -27.36
C LEU A 2 -0.74 -4.91 -28.16
N HIS A 3 -0.67 -4.65 -29.47
CA HIS A 3 -1.83 -4.88 -30.33
C HIS A 3 -2.23 -6.37 -30.33
N PRO A 4 -3.55 -6.71 -30.21
CA PRO A 4 -4.00 -8.09 -30.02
C PRO A 4 -3.55 -9.06 -31.11
N LEU A 5 -3.46 -8.63 -32.38
CA LEU A 5 -2.94 -9.47 -33.48
C LEU A 5 -1.45 -9.81 -33.32
N VAL A 6 -0.68 -8.86 -32.78
CA VAL A 6 0.75 -9.08 -32.49
C VAL A 6 0.89 -10.02 -31.31
N ALA A 7 0.15 -9.79 -30.21
CA ALA A 7 0.15 -10.69 -29.06
C ALA A 7 -0.17 -12.13 -29.47
N ARG A 8 -1.20 -12.32 -30.31
CA ARG A 8 -1.60 -13.64 -30.82
C ARG A 8 -0.49 -14.32 -31.65
N SER A 9 0.25 -13.57 -32.45
CA SER A 9 1.36 -14.16 -33.24
C SER A 9 2.49 -14.72 -32.38
N PHE A 10 2.56 -14.29 -31.10
CA PHE A 10 3.50 -14.80 -30.10
C PHE A 10 2.85 -15.77 -29.11
N GLY A 11 1.59 -16.19 -29.33
CA GLY A 11 0.86 -17.07 -28.43
C GLY A 11 0.46 -16.41 -27.09
N LEU A 12 0.38 -15.10 -27.05
CA LEU A 12 0.06 -14.29 -25.85
C LEU A 12 -1.36 -13.72 -25.94
N ASP A 13 -2.35 -14.55 -26.24
CA ASP A 13 -3.73 -14.12 -26.48
C ASP A 13 -4.69 -14.33 -25.30
N GLY A 14 -4.18 -14.78 -24.15
CA GLY A 14 -4.99 -15.06 -22.96
C GLY A 14 -5.25 -13.85 -22.03
N ALA A 15 -4.49 -12.75 -22.17
CA ALA A 15 -4.61 -11.57 -21.34
C ALA A 15 -4.02 -10.32 -22.04
N PRO A 16 -4.38 -9.10 -21.60
CA PRO A 16 -3.72 -7.88 -22.08
C PRO A 16 -2.21 -7.91 -21.81
N VAL A 17 -1.41 -7.66 -22.86
CA VAL A 17 0.05 -7.63 -22.76
C VAL A 17 0.53 -6.19 -22.76
N LEU A 18 1.21 -5.79 -21.70
CA LEU A 18 1.86 -4.50 -21.59
C LEU A 18 3.34 -4.63 -21.94
N VAL A 19 3.84 -3.74 -22.78
CA VAL A 19 5.25 -3.69 -23.18
C VAL A 19 5.78 -2.29 -22.96
N GLY A 20 7.07 -2.18 -22.67
CA GLY A 20 7.79 -0.93 -22.55
C GLY A 20 9.16 -1.04 -23.17
N GLU A 21 9.64 0.03 -23.79
CA GLU A 21 11.00 0.18 -24.31
C GLU A 21 11.64 1.36 -23.58
N PHE A 22 12.88 1.20 -23.14
CA PHE A 22 13.61 2.19 -22.37
C PHE A 22 15.00 2.39 -22.98
N ASP A 23 15.40 3.65 -23.11
CA ASP A 23 16.78 4.01 -23.40
C ASP A 23 17.61 3.84 -22.11
N LEU A 24 18.46 2.80 -22.12
CA LEU A 24 19.26 2.47 -20.93
C LEU A 24 20.33 3.52 -20.65
N ASP A 25 20.92 4.13 -21.67
CA ASP A 25 21.96 5.15 -21.48
C ASP A 25 21.33 6.39 -20.84
N ALA A 26 20.16 6.82 -21.32
CA ALA A 26 19.42 7.92 -20.72
C ALA A 26 18.99 7.62 -19.27
N LEU A 27 18.65 6.36 -18.94
CA LEU A 27 18.34 5.95 -17.57
C LEU A 27 19.59 6.00 -16.67
N LEU A 28 20.75 5.53 -17.18
CA LEU A 28 21.99 5.53 -16.41
C LEU A 28 22.48 6.95 -16.11
N ASP A 29 22.25 7.89 -17.01
CA ASP A 29 22.62 9.30 -16.81
C ASP A 29 21.86 9.98 -15.65
N VAL A 30 20.67 9.49 -15.30
CA VAL A 30 19.87 10.03 -14.19
C VAL A 30 19.96 9.23 -12.89
N VAL A 31 20.67 8.08 -12.93
CA VAL A 31 20.92 7.29 -11.70
C VAL A 31 21.89 8.02 -10.80
N GLN A 32 21.48 8.23 -9.56
CA GLN A 32 22.39 8.80 -8.57
C GLN A 32 23.49 7.79 -8.21
N PRO A 33 24.78 8.17 -8.31
CA PRO A 33 25.91 7.24 -8.12
C PRO A 33 26.05 6.73 -6.68
N ASN A 34 25.41 7.38 -5.72
CA ASN A 34 25.47 7.01 -4.31
C ASN A 34 24.06 6.83 -3.74
N ASN A 35 23.80 5.72 -3.09
CA ASN A 35 22.62 5.52 -2.27
C ASN A 35 22.90 6.08 -0.87
N ASP A 36 22.08 7.01 -0.40
CA ASP A 36 22.10 7.44 1.01
C ASP A 36 21.64 6.27 1.89
N VAL A 37 22.61 5.63 2.54
CA VAL A 37 22.33 4.57 3.50
C VAL A 37 21.83 5.22 4.80
N LYS A 38 20.54 5.08 5.08
CA LYS A 38 19.98 5.52 6.35
C LYS A 38 20.47 4.60 7.48
N PRO A 39 20.83 5.16 8.66
CA PRO A 39 21.14 4.33 9.83
C PRO A 39 19.98 3.36 10.12
N LEU A 40 20.33 2.14 10.52
CA LEU A 40 19.31 1.18 10.95
C LEU A 40 18.66 1.68 12.24
N PRO A 41 17.34 1.59 12.35
CA PRO A 41 16.64 1.93 13.59
C PRO A 41 17.13 1.05 14.74
N THR A 42 17.33 1.65 15.90
CA THR A 42 17.80 0.94 17.11
C THR A 42 16.66 0.34 17.94
N THR A 43 15.42 0.70 17.63
CA THR A 43 14.22 0.24 18.34
C THR A 43 13.47 -0.81 17.53
N PRO A 44 12.84 -1.81 18.16
CA PRO A 44 12.04 -2.78 17.45
C PRO A 44 10.77 -2.13 16.86
N PRO A 45 10.37 -2.51 15.62
CA PRO A 45 9.09 -2.09 15.06
C PRO A 45 7.93 -2.86 15.70
N VAL A 46 6.76 -2.22 15.75
CA VAL A 46 5.48 -2.89 16.03
C VAL A 46 4.72 -3.04 14.72
N LEU A 47 4.34 -4.27 14.40
CA LEU A 47 3.59 -4.62 13.19
C LEU A 47 2.13 -4.81 13.54
N GLN A 48 1.23 -4.21 12.78
CA GLN A 48 -0.21 -4.44 12.87
C GLN A 48 -0.82 -4.48 11.48
N ASP A 49 -1.75 -5.39 11.27
CA ASP A 49 -2.50 -5.48 10.03
C ASP A 49 -3.86 -4.82 10.19
N ILE A 50 -4.37 -4.24 9.11
CA ILE A 50 -5.70 -3.67 9.02
C ILE A 50 -6.35 -4.11 7.72
N ALA A 51 -7.58 -4.62 7.79
CA ALA A 51 -8.38 -4.94 6.62
C ALA A 51 -9.57 -3.98 6.52
N LEU A 52 -9.71 -3.33 5.38
CA LEU A 52 -10.67 -2.27 5.13
C LEU A 52 -11.58 -2.63 3.96
N VAL A 53 -12.88 -2.63 4.19
CA VAL A 53 -13.87 -2.77 3.12
C VAL A 53 -14.18 -1.39 2.56
N VAL A 54 -13.93 -1.23 1.26
CA VAL A 54 -14.13 0.02 0.52
C VAL A 54 -14.95 -0.22 -0.74
N ASN A 55 -15.49 0.84 -1.33
CA ASN A 55 -16.15 0.75 -2.64
C ASN A 55 -15.15 0.23 -3.70
N GLU A 56 -15.63 -0.56 -4.67
CA GLU A 56 -14.79 -1.13 -5.73
C GLU A 56 -14.03 -0.07 -6.52
N THR A 57 -14.64 1.11 -6.71
CA THR A 57 -14.01 2.22 -7.44
C THR A 57 -12.95 2.99 -6.64
N THR A 58 -12.83 2.75 -5.32
CA THR A 58 -11.84 3.45 -4.48
C THR A 58 -10.44 2.93 -4.80
N PRO A 59 -9.50 3.79 -5.27
CA PRO A 59 -8.13 3.37 -5.52
C PRO A 59 -7.42 2.99 -4.22
N ALA A 60 -6.63 1.91 -4.23
CA ALA A 60 -5.81 1.51 -3.07
C ALA A 60 -4.85 2.64 -2.64
N ALA A 61 -4.28 3.37 -3.60
CA ALA A 61 -3.41 4.52 -3.33
C ALA A 61 -4.11 5.64 -2.54
N ALA A 62 -5.42 5.85 -2.76
CA ALA A 62 -6.18 6.85 -1.98
C ALA A 62 -6.35 6.40 -0.53
N VAL A 63 -6.57 5.11 -0.28
CA VAL A 63 -6.64 4.53 1.07
C VAL A 63 -5.29 4.65 1.77
N GLU A 64 -4.21 4.29 1.09
CA GLU A 64 -2.84 4.40 1.60
C GLU A 64 -2.48 5.84 1.97
N ALA A 65 -2.84 6.82 1.15
CA ALA A 65 -2.59 8.23 1.43
C ALA A 65 -3.26 8.69 2.74
N VAL A 66 -4.51 8.29 2.97
CA VAL A 66 -5.24 8.60 4.21
C VAL A 66 -4.58 7.91 5.42
N ILE A 67 -4.17 6.63 5.27
CA ILE A 67 -3.47 5.89 6.31
C ILE A 67 -2.16 6.59 6.69
N VAL A 68 -1.33 6.95 5.71
CA VAL A 68 -0.04 7.62 5.93
C VAL A 68 -0.25 8.97 6.62
N GLN A 69 -1.19 9.77 6.14
CA GLN A 69 -1.49 11.07 6.72
C GLN A 69 -1.97 10.94 8.19
N ALA A 70 -2.89 10.02 8.44
CA ALA A 70 -3.41 9.78 9.79
C ALA A 70 -2.37 9.12 10.71
N GLY A 71 -1.51 8.27 10.19
CA GLY A 71 -0.46 7.59 10.94
C GLY A 71 0.61 8.53 11.48
N GLY A 72 0.96 9.57 10.69
CA GLY A 72 1.94 10.57 11.07
C GLY A 72 3.34 9.99 11.30
N LYS A 73 4.10 10.60 12.18
CA LYS A 73 5.54 10.28 12.38
C LYS A 73 5.84 8.87 12.91
N LEU A 74 4.88 8.27 13.61
CA LEU A 74 5.06 6.93 14.18
C LEU A 74 4.82 5.82 13.17
N LEU A 75 4.09 6.08 12.09
CA LEU A 75 3.88 5.14 11.01
C LEU A 75 5.06 5.25 10.02
N LYS A 76 5.87 4.22 9.94
CA LYS A 76 7.08 4.17 9.09
C LYS A 76 6.86 3.40 7.79
N GLY A 77 5.87 2.52 7.74
CA GLY A 77 5.58 1.73 6.55
C GLY A 77 4.11 1.36 6.45
N VAL A 78 3.62 1.33 5.22
CA VAL A 78 2.29 0.84 4.84
C VAL A 78 2.49 -0.03 3.62
N THR A 79 2.01 -1.26 3.66
CA THR A 79 2.13 -2.19 2.54
C THR A 79 0.80 -2.88 2.31
N LEU A 80 0.22 -2.70 1.12
CA LEU A 80 -0.93 -3.50 0.67
C LEU A 80 -0.44 -4.91 0.36
N PHE A 81 -0.99 -5.92 1.01
CA PHE A 81 -0.59 -7.30 0.79
C PHE A 81 -1.72 -8.20 0.28
N ASP A 82 -2.99 -7.76 0.40
CA ASP A 82 -4.11 -8.52 -0.13
C ASP A 82 -5.25 -7.64 -0.62
N VAL A 83 -5.91 -8.09 -1.70
CA VAL A 83 -7.12 -7.48 -2.27
C VAL A 83 -8.14 -8.59 -2.49
N TYR A 84 -9.17 -8.63 -1.65
CA TYR A 84 -10.17 -9.69 -1.68
C TYR A 84 -11.54 -9.17 -2.16
N ARG A 85 -12.20 -10.02 -2.95
CA ARG A 85 -13.57 -9.87 -3.44
C ARG A 85 -14.33 -11.17 -3.21
N GLY A 86 -15.60 -11.09 -2.97
CA GLY A 86 -16.46 -12.24 -2.71
C GLY A 86 -16.92 -12.31 -1.26
N ASP A 87 -17.72 -13.33 -0.93
CA ASP A 87 -18.33 -13.47 0.39
C ASP A 87 -17.27 -13.46 1.52
N PRO A 88 -17.44 -12.68 2.60
CA PRO A 88 -18.61 -11.90 3.01
C PRO A 88 -18.57 -10.41 2.59
N ILE A 89 -17.76 -10.02 1.60
CA ILE A 89 -17.71 -8.64 1.13
C ILE A 89 -18.92 -8.36 0.24
N PRO A 90 -19.69 -7.28 0.50
CA PRO A 90 -20.84 -6.94 -0.31
C PRO A 90 -20.50 -6.66 -1.77
N ASP A 91 -21.43 -6.91 -2.69
CA ASP A 91 -21.30 -6.54 -4.09
C ASP A 91 -20.96 -5.05 -4.26
N GLY A 92 -20.10 -4.74 -5.23
CA GLY A 92 -19.61 -3.37 -5.45
C GLY A 92 -18.58 -2.89 -4.45
N HIS A 93 -18.07 -3.78 -3.60
CA HIS A 93 -17.00 -3.48 -2.63
C HIS A 93 -15.84 -4.48 -2.76
N LYS A 94 -14.70 -4.09 -2.21
CA LYS A 94 -13.51 -4.91 -2.06
C LYS A 94 -12.92 -4.72 -0.67
N SER A 95 -12.22 -5.72 -0.18
CA SER A 95 -11.40 -5.64 1.03
C SER A 95 -9.96 -5.41 0.65
N LEU A 96 -9.32 -4.41 1.25
CA LEU A 96 -7.91 -4.10 1.11
C LEU A 96 -7.22 -4.37 2.44
N ALA A 97 -6.21 -5.24 2.45
CA ALA A 97 -5.46 -5.56 3.64
C ALA A 97 -4.06 -4.92 3.60
N TYR A 98 -3.77 -4.13 4.63
CA TYR A 98 -2.50 -3.42 4.76
C TYR A 98 -1.75 -3.88 6.00
N SER A 99 -0.46 -4.07 5.87
CA SER A 99 0.48 -4.20 6.99
C SER A 99 1.04 -2.83 7.33
N LEU A 100 0.96 -2.46 8.60
CA LEU A 100 1.35 -1.17 9.15
C LEU A 100 2.57 -1.36 10.06
N VAL A 101 3.63 -0.61 9.81
CA VAL A 101 4.86 -0.63 10.60
C VAL A 101 4.94 0.62 11.44
N TYR A 102 4.85 0.46 12.76
CA TYR A 102 5.01 1.56 13.70
C TYR A 102 6.39 1.51 14.34
N GLN A 103 7.11 2.63 14.31
CA GLN A 103 8.46 2.73 14.88
C GLN A 103 8.84 4.17 15.16
N THR A 104 9.73 4.38 16.13
CA THR A 104 10.44 5.66 16.36
C THR A 104 11.87 5.36 16.74
N ASP A 105 12.80 6.24 16.40
CA ASP A 105 14.22 6.08 16.71
C ASP A 105 14.54 6.48 18.16
N GLU A 106 13.60 7.13 18.86
CA GLU A 106 13.84 7.69 20.19
C GLU A 106 13.63 6.69 21.33
N LYS A 107 12.67 5.78 21.19
CA LYS A 107 12.27 4.81 22.23
C LYS A 107 11.48 3.65 21.68
N THR A 108 11.41 2.56 22.44
CA THR A 108 10.44 1.48 22.16
C THR A 108 9.01 1.99 22.36
N LEU A 109 8.14 1.77 21.37
CA LEU A 109 6.74 2.17 21.44
C LEU A 109 5.98 1.30 22.45
N LYS A 110 5.08 1.95 23.20
CA LYS A 110 4.12 1.27 24.06
C LYS A 110 2.85 0.91 23.29
N ASP A 111 2.19 -0.18 23.68
CA ASP A 111 0.97 -0.65 23.03
C ASP A 111 -0.14 0.42 23.00
N GLU A 112 -0.23 1.26 24.03
CA GLU A 112 -1.20 2.36 24.11
C GLU A 112 -0.94 3.43 23.04
N GLU A 113 0.33 3.74 22.77
CA GLU A 113 0.72 4.72 21.74
C GLU A 113 0.34 4.22 20.35
N VAL A 114 0.65 2.95 20.07
CA VAL A 114 0.29 2.28 18.81
C VAL A 114 -1.22 2.20 18.65
N ALA A 115 -1.95 1.75 19.68
CA ALA A 115 -3.41 1.66 19.67
C ALA A 115 -4.08 3.02 19.42
N SER A 116 -3.52 4.09 19.97
CA SER A 116 -4.02 5.45 19.74
C SER A 116 -3.89 5.88 18.29
N VAL A 117 -2.71 5.63 17.68
CA VAL A 117 -2.47 5.94 16.27
C VAL A 117 -3.34 5.07 15.37
N HIS A 118 -3.44 3.78 15.66
CA HIS A 118 -4.27 2.85 14.91
C HIS A 118 -5.75 3.27 14.91
N LYS A 119 -6.31 3.63 16.06
CA LYS A 119 -7.68 4.18 16.16
C LYS A 119 -7.85 5.45 15.34
N ARG A 120 -6.86 6.32 15.30
CA ARG A 120 -6.88 7.54 14.49
C ARG A 120 -6.92 7.22 13.00
N ILE A 121 -6.14 6.23 12.54
CA ILE A 121 -6.14 5.75 11.17
C ILE A 121 -7.52 5.22 10.80
N VAL A 122 -8.08 4.31 11.60
CA VAL A 122 -9.42 3.74 11.37
C VAL A 122 -10.46 4.85 11.21
N LYS A 123 -10.52 5.79 12.16
CA LYS A 123 -11.46 6.92 12.09
C LYS A 123 -11.26 7.80 10.86
N ALA A 124 -10.03 7.99 10.41
CA ALA A 124 -9.73 8.80 9.23
C ALA A 124 -10.25 8.12 7.95
N VAL A 125 -9.96 6.82 7.76
CA VAL A 125 -10.42 6.09 6.58
C VAL A 125 -11.94 5.91 6.56
N GLU A 126 -12.57 5.73 7.71
CA GLU A 126 -14.03 5.70 7.83
C GLU A 126 -14.65 7.05 7.41
N ARG A 127 -14.12 8.15 7.92
CA ARG A 127 -14.64 9.50 7.66
C ARG A 127 -14.42 9.94 6.21
N GLU A 128 -13.25 9.70 5.66
CA GLU A 128 -12.84 10.28 4.36
C GLU A 128 -13.25 9.40 3.18
N LEU A 129 -13.30 8.09 3.37
CA LEU A 129 -13.54 7.12 2.30
C LEU A 129 -14.79 6.27 2.52
N GLY A 130 -15.49 6.45 3.64
CA GLY A 130 -16.62 5.59 4.00
C GLY A 130 -16.22 4.12 4.20
N ALA A 131 -14.92 3.86 4.40
CA ALA A 131 -14.39 2.51 4.62
C ALA A 131 -14.95 1.90 5.91
N LYS A 132 -15.04 0.57 5.95
CA LYS A 132 -15.42 -0.17 7.16
C LYS A 132 -14.31 -1.13 7.53
N LEU A 133 -13.99 -1.21 8.83
CA LEU A 133 -13.06 -2.22 9.30
C LEU A 133 -13.68 -3.61 9.07
N ARG A 134 -12.91 -4.51 8.47
CA ARG A 134 -13.29 -5.92 8.35
C ARG A 134 -12.94 -6.61 9.67
N ALA A 135 -13.93 -7.20 10.31
CA ALA A 135 -13.75 -8.02 11.51
C ALA A 135 -13.14 -9.38 11.17
#